data_0b4091ee50a33f89546beff3c242ccbc
#
_entry.id   0b4091ee50a33f89546beff3c242ccbc
#
_cell.length_a   1.000
_cell.length_b   1.000
_cell.length_c   1.000
_cell.angle_alpha   90.00
_cell.angle_beta   90.00
_cell.angle_gamma   90.00
#
_symmetry.space_group_name_H-M   'P 1'
#
loop_
_entity.id
_entity.type
_entity.pdbx_description
1 polymer ?
#
loop_
_entity_poly.entity_id
_entity_poly.type
_entity_poly.pdbx_seq_one_letter_code
_entity_poly.pdbx_strand_id
1 'polypeptide(L)'
;MSTITYIGMDVHTTNYTLCCYTIEEDKAFAVVQVEPKYTEILKYIEKIKKQRGEDAQFLCGYEAGCLGYSLYRDLTAHGVKCVILAPSTMASAPGNKVKNDRRDAENISRCLAYRMYKAVRIPDEEDDAVKEYIRMRDDIKEQLKSLKQRIIAFCTRHGFVYGKSYWTLKHVEWIEK
;
A
#
# COMPACT_ATOMS: atom_id res chain seq x y z
N MET A 1 -18.54 -24.04 -15.98
CA MET A 1 -17.95 -23.39 -14.78
C MET A 1 -17.71 -21.94 -15.13
N SER A 2 -18.16 -20.99 -14.33
CA SER A 2 -17.90 -19.58 -14.61
C SER A 2 -16.42 -19.28 -14.38
N THR A 3 -15.75 -18.79 -15.41
CA THR A 3 -14.34 -18.39 -15.33
C THR A 3 -14.19 -17.16 -14.44
N ILE A 4 -13.26 -17.21 -13.49
CA ILE A 4 -12.95 -16.04 -12.66
C ILE A 4 -11.91 -15.19 -13.39
N THR A 5 -12.22 -13.91 -13.57
CA THR A 5 -11.26 -12.91 -14.04
C THR A 5 -10.62 -12.22 -12.85
N TYR A 6 -9.31 -12.31 -12.74
CA TYR A 6 -8.51 -11.67 -11.69
C TYR A 6 -8.04 -10.31 -12.17
N ILE A 7 -8.35 -9.26 -11.41
CA ILE A 7 -7.97 -7.88 -11.76
C ILE A 7 -6.89 -7.42 -10.79
N GLY A 8 -5.66 -7.39 -11.24
CA GLY A 8 -4.53 -6.80 -10.54
C GLY A 8 -4.52 -5.29 -10.75
N MET A 9 -4.34 -4.56 -9.67
CA MET A 9 -4.37 -3.10 -9.68
C MET A 9 -3.09 -2.59 -9.02
N ASP A 10 -2.23 -1.92 -9.79
CA ASP A 10 -1.14 -1.12 -9.24
C ASP A 10 -1.68 0.29 -9.01
N VAL A 11 -1.76 0.69 -7.74
CA VAL A 11 -2.50 1.88 -7.31
C VAL A 11 -1.57 2.93 -6.72
N HIS A 12 -1.56 4.11 -7.36
CA HIS A 12 -0.79 5.27 -6.95
C HIS A 12 -1.69 6.48 -6.70
N THR A 13 -1.17 7.52 -6.08
CA THR A 13 -1.93 8.76 -5.85
C THR A 13 -2.26 9.52 -7.13
N THR A 14 -1.52 9.25 -8.22
CA THR A 14 -1.64 9.95 -9.52
C THR A 14 -2.41 9.17 -10.56
N ASN A 15 -2.38 7.85 -10.51
CA ASN A 15 -3.02 6.96 -11.47
C ASN A 15 -3.19 5.55 -10.91
N TYR A 16 -4.06 4.76 -11.54
CA TYR A 16 -4.19 3.33 -11.32
C TYR A 16 -3.90 2.58 -12.62
N THR A 17 -3.06 1.55 -12.55
CA THR A 17 -2.84 0.63 -13.66
C THR A 17 -3.57 -0.68 -13.37
N LEU A 18 -4.48 -1.06 -14.27
CA LEU A 18 -5.35 -2.22 -14.13
C LEU A 18 -4.96 -3.28 -15.17
N CYS A 19 -5.00 -4.54 -14.76
CA CYS A 19 -4.70 -5.67 -15.63
C CYS A 19 -5.61 -6.85 -15.29
N CYS A 20 -6.22 -7.45 -16.30
CA CYS A 20 -6.96 -8.71 -16.16
C CYS A 20 -6.04 -9.91 -16.40
N TYR A 21 -6.36 -11.01 -15.72
CA TYR A 21 -5.76 -12.32 -15.91
C TYR A 21 -6.79 -13.43 -15.73
N THR A 22 -6.70 -14.48 -16.53
CA THR A 22 -7.47 -15.71 -16.35
C THR A 22 -6.53 -16.90 -16.36
N ILE A 23 -6.83 -17.91 -15.53
CA ILE A 23 -6.01 -19.12 -15.44
C ILE A 23 -6.12 -19.94 -16.73
N GLU A 24 -7.30 -19.98 -17.32
CA GLU A 24 -7.59 -20.77 -18.52
C GLU A 24 -6.76 -20.34 -19.74
N GLU A 25 -6.55 -19.05 -19.88
CA GLU A 25 -5.77 -18.50 -21.00
C GLU A 25 -4.28 -18.32 -20.65
N ASP A 26 -3.94 -18.41 -19.35
CA ASP A 26 -2.60 -18.13 -18.78
C ASP A 26 -2.00 -16.81 -19.33
N LYS A 27 -2.84 -15.82 -19.49
CA LYS A 27 -2.47 -14.57 -20.15
C LYS A 27 -3.04 -13.35 -19.45
N ALA A 28 -2.18 -12.34 -19.27
CA ALA A 28 -2.58 -11.00 -18.89
C ALA A 28 -3.15 -10.23 -20.10
N PHE A 29 -4.26 -9.52 -19.91
CA PHE A 29 -4.94 -8.79 -20.98
C PHE A 29 -5.60 -7.52 -20.45
N ALA A 30 -6.11 -6.70 -21.36
CA ALA A 30 -6.84 -5.46 -21.09
C ALA A 30 -6.11 -4.48 -20.14
N VAL A 31 -4.77 -4.41 -20.25
CA VAL A 31 -3.99 -3.47 -19.44
C VAL A 31 -4.37 -2.04 -19.79
N VAL A 32 -4.67 -1.24 -18.76
CA VAL A 32 -5.07 0.17 -18.92
C VAL A 32 -4.59 0.99 -17.73
N GLN A 33 -4.25 2.25 -17.98
CA GLN A 33 -4.02 3.23 -16.94
C GLN A 33 -5.22 4.18 -16.89
N VAL A 34 -5.70 4.46 -15.68
CA VAL A 34 -6.89 5.28 -15.43
C VAL A 34 -6.62 6.31 -14.34
N GLU A 35 -7.52 7.29 -14.21
CA GLU A 35 -7.49 8.23 -13.08
C GLU A 35 -7.61 7.50 -11.73
N PRO A 36 -7.05 8.05 -10.65
CA PRO A 36 -7.04 7.43 -9.31
C PRO A 36 -8.39 7.57 -8.61
N LYS A 37 -9.42 6.96 -9.21
CA LYS A 37 -10.80 6.96 -8.70
C LYS A 37 -11.38 5.56 -8.76
N TYR A 38 -12.07 5.13 -7.71
CA TYR A 38 -12.74 3.83 -7.68
C TYR A 38 -13.78 3.69 -8.81
N THR A 39 -14.42 4.80 -9.21
CA THR A 39 -15.40 4.83 -10.30
C THR A 39 -14.83 4.39 -11.63
N GLU A 40 -13.54 4.66 -11.90
CA GLU A 40 -12.87 4.20 -13.12
C GLU A 40 -12.65 2.68 -13.09
N ILE A 41 -12.39 2.11 -11.91
CA ILE A 41 -12.31 0.65 -11.74
C ILE A 41 -13.68 0.02 -12.01
N LEU A 42 -14.79 0.61 -11.51
CA LEU A 42 -16.13 0.11 -11.79
C LEU A 42 -16.44 0.14 -13.28
N LYS A 43 -16.13 1.23 -13.98
CA LYS A 43 -16.28 1.33 -15.44
C LYS A 43 -15.45 0.27 -16.18
N TYR A 44 -14.24 0.03 -15.70
CA TYR A 44 -13.37 -1.00 -16.27
C TYR A 44 -13.97 -2.40 -16.10
N ILE A 45 -14.44 -2.75 -14.89
CA ILE A 45 -15.12 -4.02 -14.61
C ILE A 45 -16.33 -4.21 -15.52
N GLU A 46 -17.18 -3.19 -15.64
CA GLU A 46 -18.37 -3.24 -16.52
C GLU A 46 -17.99 -3.45 -18.00
N LYS A 47 -16.91 -2.83 -18.45
CA LYS A 47 -16.40 -3.04 -19.82
C LYS A 47 -15.96 -4.51 -20.02
N ILE A 48 -15.21 -5.08 -19.08
CA ILE A 48 -14.76 -6.46 -19.15
C ILE A 48 -15.95 -7.44 -19.03
N LYS A 49 -16.93 -7.13 -18.18
CA LYS A 49 -18.14 -7.93 -18.01
C LYS A 49 -18.91 -8.04 -19.33
N LYS A 50 -19.07 -6.95 -20.07
CA LYS A 50 -19.70 -6.97 -21.41
C LYS A 50 -18.96 -7.87 -22.43
N GLN A 51 -17.65 -8.03 -22.26
CA GLN A 51 -16.83 -8.88 -23.16
C GLN A 51 -16.85 -10.36 -22.76
N ARG A 52 -16.95 -10.65 -21.45
CA ARG A 52 -16.85 -12.01 -20.90
C ARG A 52 -18.21 -12.67 -20.61
N GLY A 53 -19.30 -11.90 -20.65
CA GLY A 53 -20.67 -12.35 -20.33
C GLY A 53 -21.12 -11.90 -18.94
N GLU A 54 -22.43 -11.83 -18.77
CA GLU A 54 -23.07 -11.33 -17.56
C GLU A 54 -22.76 -12.16 -16.30
N ASP A 55 -22.49 -13.46 -16.45
CA ASP A 55 -22.16 -14.39 -15.36
C ASP A 55 -20.66 -14.36 -14.98
N ALA A 56 -19.86 -13.50 -15.59
CA ALA A 56 -18.43 -13.39 -15.31
C ALA A 56 -18.20 -12.96 -13.85
N GLN A 57 -17.36 -13.72 -13.14
CA GLN A 57 -16.95 -13.41 -11.78
C GLN A 57 -15.62 -12.66 -11.79
N PHE A 58 -15.48 -11.70 -10.88
CA PHE A 58 -14.28 -10.89 -10.73
C PHE A 58 -13.74 -10.96 -9.32
N LEU A 59 -12.42 -11.00 -9.21
CA LEU A 59 -11.69 -10.78 -7.97
C LEU A 59 -10.63 -9.71 -8.22
N CYS A 60 -10.81 -8.57 -7.59
CA CYS A 60 -9.86 -7.46 -7.64
C CYS A 60 -8.85 -7.53 -6.50
N GLY A 61 -7.66 -6.99 -6.71
CA GLY A 61 -6.69 -6.84 -5.62
C GLY A 61 -5.59 -5.86 -5.95
N TYR A 62 -5.04 -5.28 -4.91
CA TYR A 62 -3.92 -4.36 -4.98
C TYR A 62 -2.97 -4.55 -3.79
N GLU A 63 -1.73 -4.09 -3.95
CA GLU A 63 -0.70 -4.18 -2.92
C GLU A 63 -0.94 -3.15 -1.81
N ALA A 64 -0.78 -3.56 -0.55
CA ALA A 64 -0.85 -2.64 0.59
C ALA A 64 0.21 -1.52 0.45
N GLY A 65 -0.24 -0.29 0.50
CA GLY A 65 0.58 0.90 0.27
C GLY A 65 -0.01 2.16 0.89
N CYS A 66 0.38 3.31 0.36
CA CYS A 66 0.04 4.63 0.89
C CYS A 66 -1.45 5.00 0.82
N LEU A 67 -2.26 4.30 0.02
CA LEU A 67 -3.70 4.59 -0.10
C LEU A 67 -4.54 4.01 1.06
N GLY A 68 -3.91 3.26 1.98
CA GLY A 68 -4.62 2.67 3.11
C GLY A 68 -5.76 1.75 2.67
N TYR A 69 -6.92 1.86 3.34
CA TYR A 69 -8.07 0.98 3.12
C TYR A 69 -9.26 1.65 2.40
N SER A 70 -9.17 2.94 2.05
CA SER A 70 -10.27 3.69 1.46
C SER A 70 -10.76 3.09 0.15
N LEU A 71 -9.84 2.79 -0.78
CA LEU A 71 -10.18 2.17 -2.05
C LEU A 71 -10.84 0.79 -1.88
N TYR A 72 -10.40 -0.02 -0.92
CA TYR A 72 -11.01 -1.30 -0.60
C TYR A 72 -12.45 -1.10 -0.12
N ARG A 73 -12.68 -0.16 0.81
CA ARG A 73 -14.01 0.16 1.35
C ARG A 73 -14.95 0.63 0.24
N ASP A 74 -14.47 1.55 -0.64
CA ASP A 74 -15.25 2.04 -1.77
C ASP A 74 -15.66 0.90 -2.72
N LEU A 75 -14.74 0.05 -3.11
CA LEU A 75 -15.02 -1.06 -4.03
C LEU A 75 -15.98 -2.09 -3.42
N THR A 76 -15.77 -2.46 -2.15
CA THR A 76 -16.62 -3.44 -1.46
C THR A 76 -18.02 -2.89 -1.19
N ALA A 77 -18.17 -1.60 -0.89
CA ALA A 77 -19.46 -0.94 -0.77
C ALA A 77 -20.27 -0.98 -2.08
N HIS A 78 -19.59 -1.06 -3.24
CA HIS A 78 -20.21 -1.22 -4.56
C HIS A 78 -20.28 -2.68 -5.02
N GLY A 79 -20.13 -3.64 -4.10
CA GLY A 79 -20.29 -5.08 -4.40
C GLY A 79 -19.12 -5.73 -5.12
N VAL A 80 -17.99 -5.04 -5.29
CA VAL A 80 -16.78 -5.60 -5.91
C VAL A 80 -16.03 -6.45 -4.89
N LYS A 81 -15.77 -7.71 -5.21
CA LYS A 81 -14.88 -8.57 -4.41
C LYS A 81 -13.44 -8.04 -4.55
N CYS A 82 -12.88 -7.55 -3.46
CA CYS A 82 -11.54 -6.97 -3.43
C CYS A 82 -10.71 -7.55 -2.28
N VAL A 83 -9.40 -7.66 -2.47
CA VAL A 83 -8.43 -8.02 -1.43
C VAL A 83 -7.23 -7.10 -1.48
N ILE A 84 -6.61 -6.84 -0.33
CA ILE A 84 -5.34 -6.13 -0.24
C ILE A 84 -4.24 -7.17 0.01
N LEU A 85 -3.21 -7.17 -0.82
CA LEU A 85 -2.11 -8.12 -0.78
C LEU A 85 -0.97 -7.55 0.08
N ALA A 86 -0.41 -8.37 0.97
CA ALA A 86 0.77 -7.98 1.75
C ALA A 86 2.03 -8.07 0.87
N PRO A 87 2.77 -6.95 0.65
CA PRO A 87 3.90 -6.88 -0.28
C PRO A 87 4.96 -7.94 -0.06
N SER A 88 5.35 -8.16 1.19
CA SER A 88 6.41 -9.11 1.58
C SER A 88 6.08 -10.58 1.31
N THR A 89 4.84 -10.89 0.94
CA THR A 89 4.38 -12.27 0.71
C THR A 89 4.08 -12.58 -0.74
N MET A 90 4.17 -11.57 -1.62
CA MET A 90 3.97 -11.74 -3.04
C MET A 90 5.21 -12.35 -3.70
N ALA A 91 4.98 -13.30 -4.61
CA ALA A 91 6.07 -13.84 -5.40
C ALA A 91 6.60 -12.75 -6.35
N SER A 92 7.88 -12.44 -6.23
CA SER A 92 8.58 -11.57 -7.19
C SER A 92 9.30 -12.41 -8.23
N ALA A 93 9.14 -12.07 -9.50
CA ALA A 93 9.91 -12.72 -10.56
C ALA A 93 11.41 -12.41 -10.36
N PRO A 94 12.29 -13.41 -10.32
CA PRO A 94 13.73 -13.17 -10.26
C PRO A 94 14.22 -12.53 -11.57
N GLY A 95 14.89 -11.41 -11.45
CA GLY A 95 15.59 -10.76 -12.57
C GLY A 95 14.78 -9.68 -13.28
N ASN A 96 15.31 -8.55 -13.30
CA ASN A 96 15.00 -7.29 -13.97
C ASN A 96 14.30 -6.24 -13.10
N LYS A 97 15.12 -5.36 -12.59
CA LYS A 97 14.76 -4.33 -11.60
C LYS A 97 14.14 -3.05 -12.20
N VAL A 98 13.72 -3.05 -13.46
CA VAL A 98 13.01 -1.89 -13.99
C VAL A 98 11.56 -2.00 -13.55
N LYS A 99 11.23 -1.25 -12.49
CA LYS A 99 9.86 -1.11 -12.00
C LYS A 99 9.01 -0.50 -13.11
N ASN A 100 7.87 -1.13 -13.40
CA ASN A 100 6.93 -0.68 -14.40
C ASN A 100 5.51 -1.05 -13.93
N ASP A 101 4.66 -0.06 -13.76
CA ASP A 101 3.29 -0.17 -13.27
C ASP A 101 2.49 -1.28 -13.99
N ARG A 102 2.71 -1.44 -15.29
CA ARG A 102 2.09 -2.52 -16.07
C ARG A 102 2.48 -3.91 -15.56
N ARG A 103 3.78 -4.13 -15.32
CA ARG A 103 4.29 -5.42 -14.81
C ARG A 103 3.83 -5.67 -13.39
N ASP A 104 3.74 -4.62 -12.59
CA ASP A 104 3.28 -4.70 -11.21
C ASP A 104 1.80 -5.10 -11.17
N ALA A 105 0.94 -4.48 -11.99
CA ALA A 105 -0.46 -4.88 -12.15
C ALA A 105 -0.62 -6.32 -12.69
N GLU A 106 0.19 -6.74 -13.68
CA GLU A 106 0.23 -8.10 -14.19
C GLU A 106 0.65 -9.11 -13.10
N ASN A 107 1.68 -8.78 -12.31
CA ASN A 107 2.13 -9.64 -11.20
C ASN A 107 1.06 -9.79 -10.12
N ILE A 108 0.40 -8.68 -9.75
CA ILE A 108 -0.70 -8.69 -8.78
C ILE A 108 -1.83 -9.62 -9.28
N SER A 109 -2.22 -9.50 -10.56
CA SER A 109 -3.29 -10.34 -11.13
C SER A 109 -2.94 -11.84 -11.12
N ARG A 110 -1.67 -12.19 -11.38
CA ARG A 110 -1.18 -13.57 -11.27
C ARG A 110 -1.13 -14.04 -9.82
N CYS A 111 -0.65 -13.21 -8.89
CA CYS A 111 -0.66 -13.55 -7.47
C CYS A 111 -2.07 -13.85 -6.98
N LEU A 112 -3.07 -13.07 -7.43
CA LEU A 112 -4.49 -13.33 -7.15
C LEU A 112 -4.94 -14.70 -7.69
N ALA A 113 -4.65 -14.97 -8.96
CA ALA A 113 -5.07 -16.19 -9.65
C ALA A 113 -4.52 -17.46 -8.99
N TYR A 114 -3.25 -17.45 -8.64
CA TYR A 114 -2.55 -18.60 -8.04
C TYR A 114 -2.50 -18.55 -6.50
N ARG A 115 -3.18 -17.59 -5.86
CA ARG A 115 -3.20 -17.41 -4.40
C ARG A 115 -1.81 -17.28 -3.77
N MET A 116 -0.88 -16.67 -4.49
CA MET A 116 0.50 -16.45 -4.05
C MET A 116 0.64 -15.14 -3.26
N TYR A 117 -0.16 -14.97 -2.23
CA TYR A 117 -0.17 -13.78 -1.36
C TYR A 117 -0.81 -14.08 -0.01
N LYS A 118 -0.53 -13.25 0.98
CA LYS A 118 -1.34 -13.16 2.20
C LYS A 118 -2.23 -11.92 2.10
N ALA A 119 -3.52 -12.12 2.37
CA ALA A 119 -4.44 -10.99 2.45
C ALA A 119 -4.18 -10.17 3.72
N VAL A 120 -4.19 -8.87 3.59
CA VAL A 120 -4.15 -7.95 4.72
C VAL A 120 -5.50 -7.97 5.42
N ARG A 121 -5.49 -8.11 6.75
CA ARG A 121 -6.70 -7.94 7.55
C ARG A 121 -7.10 -6.47 7.56
N ILE A 122 -8.31 -6.20 7.08
CA ILE A 122 -8.85 -4.84 7.08
C ILE A 122 -9.40 -4.55 8.49
N PRO A 123 -8.91 -3.51 9.16
CA PRO A 123 -9.47 -3.07 10.44
C PRO A 123 -10.82 -2.40 10.21
N ASP A 124 -11.65 -2.35 11.23
CA ASP A 124 -12.79 -1.44 11.22
C ASP A 124 -12.31 0.03 11.27
N GLU A 125 -13.23 0.99 11.14
CA GLU A 125 -12.86 2.40 11.06
C GLU A 125 -12.30 2.94 12.37
N GLU A 126 -12.78 2.44 13.51
CA GLU A 126 -12.30 2.86 14.83
C GLU A 126 -10.88 2.33 15.09
N ASP A 127 -10.66 1.05 14.84
CA ASP A 127 -9.33 0.42 14.93
C ASP A 127 -8.31 1.09 13.99
N ASP A 128 -8.74 1.48 12.78
CA ASP A 128 -7.90 2.16 11.79
C ASP A 128 -7.48 3.55 12.30
N ALA A 129 -8.44 4.33 12.79
CA ALA A 129 -8.16 5.65 13.37
C ALA A 129 -7.20 5.57 14.57
N VAL A 130 -7.39 4.58 15.45
CA VAL A 130 -6.49 4.36 16.60
C VAL A 130 -5.07 3.98 16.12
N LYS A 131 -4.96 3.12 15.11
CA LYS A 131 -3.65 2.74 14.55
C LYS A 131 -2.93 3.92 13.92
N GLU A 132 -3.62 4.74 13.14
CA GLU A 132 -3.04 5.95 12.55
C GLU A 132 -2.59 6.95 13.62
N TYR A 133 -3.37 7.14 14.68
CA TYR A 133 -2.97 7.97 15.81
C TYR A 133 -1.69 7.46 16.50
N ILE A 134 -1.60 6.13 16.72
CA ILE A 134 -0.41 5.51 17.32
C ILE A 134 0.82 5.68 16.42
N ARG A 135 0.67 5.47 15.11
CA ARG A 135 1.75 5.68 14.13
C ARG A 135 2.26 7.11 14.15
N MET A 136 1.36 8.08 14.06
CA MET A 136 1.71 9.50 14.13
C MET A 136 2.45 9.84 15.43
N ARG A 137 1.99 9.32 16.57
CA ARG A 137 2.65 9.50 17.87
C ARG A 137 4.07 8.91 17.89
N ASP A 138 4.24 7.73 17.33
CA ASP A 138 5.54 7.05 17.31
C ASP A 138 6.51 7.74 16.33
N ASP A 139 6.04 8.24 15.20
CA ASP A 139 6.82 9.08 14.28
C ASP A 139 7.32 10.36 14.96
N ILE A 140 6.47 11.05 15.72
CA ILE A 140 6.87 12.25 16.49
C ILE A 140 7.93 11.89 17.53
N LYS A 141 7.80 10.76 18.21
CA LYS A 141 8.80 10.31 19.20
C LYS A 141 10.16 10.03 18.55
N GLU A 142 10.19 9.37 17.39
CA GLU A 142 11.44 9.10 16.67
C GLU A 142 12.09 10.39 16.15
N GLN A 143 11.29 11.35 15.67
CA GLN A 143 11.78 12.68 15.29
C GLN A 143 12.37 13.41 16.49
N LEU A 144 11.69 13.43 17.64
CA LEU A 144 12.17 14.04 18.86
C LEU A 144 13.50 13.40 19.33
N LYS A 145 13.59 12.07 19.29
CA LYS A 145 14.81 11.33 19.61
C LYS A 145 15.97 11.73 18.69
N SER A 146 15.71 11.81 17.39
CA SER A 146 16.69 12.24 16.39
C SER A 146 17.18 13.67 16.64
N LEU A 147 16.27 14.60 16.93
CA LEU A 147 16.62 15.99 17.25
C LEU A 147 17.45 16.07 18.51
N LYS A 148 17.08 15.36 19.55
CA LYS A 148 17.85 15.28 20.81
C LYS A 148 19.28 14.79 20.58
N GLN A 149 19.45 13.75 19.76
CA GLN A 149 20.77 13.22 19.40
C GLN A 149 21.60 14.23 18.59
N ARG A 150 20.97 14.97 17.66
CA ARG A 150 21.64 16.00 16.87
C ARG A 150 22.14 17.15 17.72
N ILE A 151 21.37 17.61 18.71
CA ILE A 151 21.77 18.66 19.64
C ILE A 151 22.98 18.21 20.47
N ILE A 152 22.94 17.01 21.05
CA ILE A 152 24.07 16.47 21.82
C ILE A 152 25.33 16.37 20.94
N ALA A 153 25.18 15.84 19.74
CA ALA A 153 26.30 15.69 18.80
C ALA A 153 26.87 17.06 18.37
N PHE A 154 26.01 18.08 18.22
CA PHE A 154 26.43 19.45 17.95
C PHE A 154 27.26 20.00 19.10
N CYS A 155 26.75 19.95 20.33
CA CYS A 155 27.49 20.41 21.52
C CYS A 155 28.84 19.70 21.66
N THR A 156 28.87 18.38 21.51
CA THR A 156 30.10 17.58 21.60
C THR A 156 31.13 17.98 20.56
N ARG A 157 30.73 18.22 19.30
CA ARG A 157 31.67 18.68 18.23
C ARG A 157 32.29 20.08 18.51
N HIS A 158 31.59 20.90 19.30
CA HIS A 158 32.07 22.18 19.71
C HIS A 158 32.79 22.16 21.08
N GLY A 159 33.11 20.99 21.62
CA GLY A 159 33.83 20.81 22.87
C GLY A 159 32.96 20.93 24.14
N PHE A 160 31.64 21.06 23.99
CA PHE A 160 30.72 21.16 25.10
C PHE A 160 30.20 19.77 25.48
N VAL A 161 30.58 19.28 26.67
CA VAL A 161 30.16 17.97 27.16
C VAL A 161 29.43 18.12 28.49
N TYR A 162 28.18 17.65 28.56
CA TYR A 162 27.40 17.64 29.79
C TYR A 162 27.63 16.33 30.55
N GLY A 163 28.26 16.40 31.72
CA GLY A 163 28.69 15.23 32.50
C GLY A 163 27.61 14.57 33.38
N LYS A 164 26.33 14.87 33.15
CA LYS A 164 25.19 14.34 33.94
C LYS A 164 24.10 13.77 33.01
N SER A 165 22.93 13.42 33.60
CA SER A 165 21.80 12.90 32.83
C SER A 165 21.26 13.92 31.84
N TYR A 166 21.18 13.54 30.57
CA TYR A 166 20.64 14.36 29.48
C TYR A 166 19.12 14.57 29.60
N TRP A 167 18.64 15.67 29.04
CA TRP A 167 17.21 16.02 28.86
C TRP A 167 16.43 16.19 30.18
N THR A 168 17.17 16.52 31.26
CA THR A 168 16.60 17.05 32.51
C THR A 168 16.47 18.58 32.37
N LEU A 169 15.69 19.24 33.24
CA LEU A 169 15.60 20.69 33.28
C LEU A 169 16.99 21.36 33.36
N LYS A 170 17.88 20.83 34.20
CA LYS A 170 19.26 21.30 34.35
C LYS A 170 20.09 21.14 33.06
N HIS A 171 19.83 20.12 32.26
CA HIS A 171 20.50 19.97 30.97
C HIS A 171 19.97 20.98 29.94
N VAL A 172 18.67 21.24 29.91
CA VAL A 172 18.06 22.27 29.05
C VAL A 172 18.63 23.65 29.40
N GLU A 173 18.64 24.02 30.68
CA GLU A 173 19.25 25.27 31.15
C GLU A 173 20.75 25.37 30.78
N TRP A 174 21.47 24.26 30.74
CA TRP A 174 22.88 24.24 30.32
C TRP A 174 23.03 24.43 28.81
N ILE A 175 22.09 23.93 28.00
CA ILE A 175 22.08 24.12 26.54
C ILE A 175 21.78 25.59 26.18
N GLU A 176 20.92 26.26 26.95
CA GLU A 176 20.47 27.63 26.71
C GLU A 176 21.53 28.71 27.09
N LYS A 177 22.58 28.34 27.82
CA LYS A 177 23.70 29.22 28.21
C LYS A 177 24.80 29.22 27.17
#